data_f0199cd7cba9873ee10e01b8c0ba3e48
#
_entry.id   f0199cd7cba9873ee10e01b8c0ba3e48
#
_cell.length_a   1.000
_cell.length_b   1.000
_cell.length_c   1.000
_cell.angle_alpha   90.00
_cell.angle_beta   90.00
_cell.angle_gamma   90.00
#
_symmetry.space_group_name_H-M   'P 1'
#
loop_
_entity.id
_entity.type
_entity.pdbx_description
1 polymer ?
#
loop_
_entity_poly.entity_id
_entity_poly.type
_entity_poly.pdbx_seq_one_letter_code
_entity_poly.pdbx_strand_id
1 'polypeptide(L)'
;LGVSPIFGRGFAENEDKPSENGRVVILSQDLFQRRFNSDPALLNQPITLDGTKYTVVGVMPRSFQFPIQNEPVELWTTIASDATGDTPISAQRGAHFLNLIARLKQGVTEDQAQSDVSLVAGRLEQQYPDTNTHKGIFVESALRSIVGDIRPALLILLGAVACVLLIACANVANLL
;
A
#
# COMPACT_ATOMS: atom_id res chain seq x y z
N LEU A 1 1.24 -7.55 -8.31
CA LEU A 1 1.76 -8.09 -7.05
C LEU A 1 1.95 -9.62 -7.08
N GLY A 2 1.39 -10.32 -8.10
CA GLY A 2 1.64 -11.75 -8.33
C GLY A 2 0.91 -12.71 -7.38
N VAL A 3 -0.05 -12.25 -6.60
CA VAL A 3 -0.89 -13.09 -5.73
C VAL A 3 -2.29 -13.14 -6.29
N SER A 4 -2.82 -14.36 -6.48
CA SER A 4 -4.19 -14.57 -6.94
C SER A 4 -5.17 -14.70 -5.78
N PRO A 5 -6.43 -14.26 -5.93
CA PRO A 5 -7.49 -14.54 -4.97
C PRO A 5 -7.68 -16.04 -4.75
N ILE A 6 -8.06 -16.43 -3.53
CA ILE A 6 -8.40 -17.84 -3.19
C ILE A 6 -9.82 -18.20 -3.65
N PHE A 7 -10.70 -17.20 -3.74
CA PHE A 7 -12.05 -17.32 -4.30
C PHE A 7 -12.31 -16.16 -5.24
N GLY A 8 -13.06 -16.40 -6.33
CA GLY A 8 -13.41 -15.38 -7.29
C GLY A 8 -12.24 -14.95 -8.18
N ARG A 9 -12.12 -13.66 -8.44
CA ARG A 9 -11.14 -13.06 -9.36
C ARG A 9 -10.55 -11.75 -8.82
N GLY A 10 -9.49 -11.29 -9.45
CA GLY A 10 -8.96 -9.93 -9.28
C GLY A 10 -9.84 -8.87 -9.96
N PHE A 11 -9.42 -7.61 -9.87
CA PHE A 11 -10.03 -6.51 -10.60
C PHE A 11 -9.77 -6.65 -12.10
N ALA A 12 -10.76 -6.29 -12.92
CA ALA A 12 -10.63 -6.21 -14.37
C ALA A 12 -10.28 -4.77 -14.80
N GLU A 13 -9.62 -4.62 -15.94
CA GLU A 13 -9.18 -3.29 -16.44
C GLU A 13 -10.31 -2.27 -16.62
N ASN A 14 -11.51 -2.74 -16.98
CA ASN A 14 -12.68 -1.89 -17.16
C ASN A 14 -13.32 -1.44 -15.84
N GLU A 15 -12.97 -2.09 -14.71
CA GLU A 15 -13.50 -1.76 -13.38
C GLU A 15 -12.73 -0.62 -12.71
N ASP A 16 -11.60 -0.20 -13.27
CA ASP A 16 -10.81 0.93 -12.77
C ASP A 16 -11.22 2.30 -13.38
N LYS A 17 -12.29 2.31 -14.15
CA LYS A 17 -12.86 3.54 -14.73
C LYS A 17 -14.06 4.01 -13.90
N PRO A 18 -14.20 5.33 -13.67
CA PRO A 18 -15.37 5.89 -12.99
C PRO A 18 -16.67 5.47 -13.67
N SER A 19 -17.37 4.51 -13.09
CA SER A 19 -18.66 4.01 -13.58
C SER A 19 -19.34 3.19 -12.47
N GLU A 20 -20.63 2.92 -12.60
CA GLU A 20 -21.33 2.03 -11.65
C GLU A 20 -20.72 0.61 -11.63
N ASN A 21 -20.17 0.15 -12.75
CA ASN A 21 -19.48 -1.15 -12.84
C ASN A 21 -18.13 -1.18 -12.12
N GLY A 22 -17.55 -0.02 -11.80
CA GLY A 22 -16.30 0.07 -11.03
C GLY A 22 -16.48 -0.13 -9.53
N ARG A 23 -17.71 -0.24 -9.01
CA ARG A 23 -17.97 -0.48 -7.58
C ARG A 23 -17.85 -1.95 -7.24
N VAL A 24 -16.62 -2.43 -7.29
CA VAL A 24 -16.24 -3.80 -6.95
C VAL A 24 -15.32 -3.80 -5.73
N VAL A 25 -15.35 -4.89 -4.97
CA VAL A 25 -14.54 -5.05 -3.77
C VAL A 25 -13.97 -6.45 -3.69
N ILE A 26 -12.71 -6.53 -3.26
CA ILE A 26 -12.05 -7.78 -2.88
C ILE A 26 -11.90 -7.76 -1.35
N LEU A 27 -12.26 -8.85 -0.69
CA LEU A 27 -12.19 -8.99 0.75
C LEU A 27 -10.91 -9.71 1.18
N SER A 28 -10.43 -9.44 2.39
CA SER A 28 -9.46 -10.32 3.03
C SER A 28 -10.15 -11.61 3.49
N GLN A 29 -9.40 -12.71 3.57
CA GLN A 29 -9.93 -13.99 4.07
C GLN A 29 -10.44 -13.85 5.51
N ASP A 30 -9.80 -13.03 6.32
CA ASP A 30 -10.21 -12.83 7.72
C ASP A 30 -11.55 -12.07 7.83
N LEU A 31 -11.74 -11.02 7.04
CA LEU A 31 -13.04 -10.33 6.97
C LEU A 31 -14.14 -11.25 6.42
N PHE A 32 -13.83 -12.01 5.36
CA PHE A 32 -14.75 -12.98 4.76
C PHE A 32 -15.19 -14.03 5.77
N GLN A 33 -14.27 -14.58 6.56
CA GLN A 33 -14.58 -15.55 7.60
C GLN A 33 -15.37 -14.91 8.76
N ARG A 34 -14.90 -13.78 9.28
CA ARG A 34 -15.45 -13.15 10.47
C ARG A 34 -16.86 -12.58 10.26
N ARG A 35 -17.10 -11.96 9.10
CA ARG A 35 -18.33 -11.21 8.83
C ARG A 35 -19.34 -11.96 7.99
N PHE A 36 -18.87 -12.87 7.14
CA PHE A 36 -19.69 -13.56 6.15
C PHE A 36 -19.62 -15.10 6.31
N ASN A 37 -19.04 -15.58 7.41
CA ASN A 37 -18.97 -17.01 7.74
C ASN A 37 -18.37 -17.88 6.61
N SER A 38 -17.50 -17.30 5.79
CA SER A 38 -16.88 -17.95 4.62
C SER A 38 -17.90 -18.49 3.60
N ASP A 39 -19.08 -17.84 3.48
CA ASP A 39 -20.11 -18.26 2.54
C ASP A 39 -19.72 -17.96 1.09
N PRO A 40 -19.47 -18.96 0.23
CA PRO A 40 -19.11 -18.75 -1.17
C PRO A 40 -20.22 -18.05 -1.99
N ALA A 41 -21.47 -18.12 -1.55
CA ALA A 41 -22.59 -17.46 -2.22
C ALA A 41 -22.49 -15.92 -2.18
N LEU A 42 -21.59 -15.38 -1.35
CA LEU A 42 -21.30 -13.94 -1.31
C LEU A 42 -20.61 -13.44 -2.60
N LEU A 43 -19.92 -14.29 -3.34
CA LEU A 43 -19.31 -13.90 -4.62
C LEU A 43 -20.36 -13.40 -5.60
N ASN A 44 -20.05 -12.26 -6.24
CA ASN A 44 -20.94 -11.52 -7.13
C ASN A 44 -22.20 -10.96 -6.46
N GLN A 45 -22.27 -10.95 -5.13
CA GLN A 45 -23.34 -10.31 -4.38
C GLN A 45 -22.93 -8.89 -3.93
N PRO A 46 -23.88 -7.97 -3.83
CA PRO A 46 -23.61 -6.64 -3.33
C PRO A 46 -23.49 -6.62 -1.80
N ILE A 47 -22.48 -5.91 -1.32
CA ILE A 47 -22.38 -5.49 0.09
C ILE A 47 -22.43 -3.97 0.19
N THR A 48 -22.82 -3.43 1.34
CA THR A 48 -22.85 -1.99 1.55
C THR A 48 -21.63 -1.54 2.35
N LEU A 49 -20.85 -0.61 1.79
CA LEU A 49 -19.72 0.05 2.42
C LEU A 49 -20.02 1.55 2.43
N ASP A 50 -20.08 2.14 3.62
CA ASP A 50 -20.38 3.58 3.83
C ASP A 50 -21.61 4.07 3.03
N GLY A 51 -22.69 3.26 3.05
CA GLY A 51 -23.94 3.57 2.37
C GLY A 51 -23.96 3.28 0.86
N THR A 52 -22.82 2.89 0.25
CA THR A 52 -22.69 2.59 -1.16
C THR A 52 -22.59 1.07 -1.40
N LYS A 53 -23.24 0.58 -2.44
CA LYS A 53 -23.21 -0.84 -2.81
C LYS A 53 -21.97 -1.17 -3.61
N TYR A 54 -21.27 -2.25 -3.22
CA TYR A 54 -20.11 -2.81 -3.91
C TYR A 54 -20.34 -4.29 -4.18
N THR A 55 -19.98 -4.76 -5.35
CA THR A 55 -20.06 -6.18 -5.69
C THR A 55 -18.78 -6.90 -5.24
N VAL A 56 -18.91 -7.96 -4.46
CA VAL A 56 -17.77 -8.78 -4.03
C VAL A 56 -17.29 -9.63 -5.21
N VAL A 57 -16.06 -9.39 -5.69
CA VAL A 57 -15.51 -10.11 -6.85
C VAL A 57 -14.45 -11.13 -6.48
N GLY A 58 -13.87 -11.05 -5.29
CA GLY A 58 -12.85 -11.99 -4.87
C GLY A 58 -12.52 -11.93 -3.39
N VAL A 59 -11.73 -12.90 -2.94
CA VAL A 59 -11.19 -12.99 -1.58
C VAL A 59 -9.71 -13.28 -1.65
N MET A 60 -8.89 -12.43 -1.02
CA MET A 60 -7.43 -12.59 -0.97
C MET A 60 -7.03 -13.51 0.18
N PRO A 61 -5.96 -14.32 0.00
CA PRO A 61 -5.44 -15.16 1.08
C PRO A 61 -4.90 -14.35 2.25
N ARG A 62 -4.84 -14.95 3.45
CA ARG A 62 -4.27 -14.32 4.67
C ARG A 62 -2.82 -13.86 4.50
N SER A 63 -2.06 -14.52 3.64
CA SER A 63 -0.68 -14.15 3.34
C SER A 63 -0.57 -12.86 2.53
N PHE A 64 -1.66 -12.36 1.96
CA PHE A 64 -1.68 -11.11 1.21
C PHE A 64 -1.96 -9.94 2.15
N GLN A 65 -0.89 -9.26 2.55
CA GLN A 65 -0.95 -8.05 3.38
C GLN A 65 -0.37 -6.88 2.57
N PHE A 66 -1.24 -6.12 1.93
CA PHE A 66 -0.85 -5.00 1.10
C PHE A 66 -1.92 -3.88 1.16
N PRO A 67 -1.52 -2.61 1.30
CA PRO A 67 -0.18 -2.15 1.66
C PRO A 67 0.26 -2.66 3.05
N ILE A 68 1.59 -2.71 3.29
CA ILE A 68 2.13 -3.10 4.59
C ILE A 68 1.95 -1.93 5.54
N GLN A 69 1.13 -2.12 6.57
CA GLN A 69 0.80 -1.11 7.58
C GLN A 69 0.53 -1.79 8.94
N ASN A 70 0.41 -0.99 10.00
CA ASN A 70 0.21 -1.50 11.36
C ASN A 70 -1.11 -2.26 11.53
N GLU A 71 -2.17 -1.81 10.84
CA GLU A 71 -3.47 -2.48 10.85
C GLU A 71 -3.64 -3.29 9.57
N PRO A 72 -4.11 -4.55 9.65
CA PRO A 72 -4.32 -5.36 8.47
C PRO A 72 -5.42 -4.77 7.58
N VAL A 73 -5.16 -4.73 6.28
CA VAL A 73 -6.16 -4.30 5.29
C VAL A 73 -7.21 -5.39 5.15
N GLU A 74 -8.47 -5.02 5.32
CA GLU A 74 -9.59 -5.95 5.28
C GLU A 74 -10.27 -6.04 3.93
N LEU A 75 -10.17 -4.99 3.12
CA LEU A 75 -10.77 -4.94 1.79
C LEU A 75 -9.98 -4.03 0.84
N TRP A 76 -10.14 -4.25 -0.44
CA TRP A 76 -9.58 -3.46 -1.53
C TRP A 76 -10.67 -3.09 -2.51
N THR A 77 -10.71 -1.84 -2.91
CA THR A 77 -11.59 -1.32 -3.97
C THR A 77 -10.74 -0.77 -5.11
N THR A 78 -11.36 -0.54 -6.27
CA THR A 78 -10.70 0.17 -7.37
C THR A 78 -10.71 1.68 -7.11
N ILE A 79 -9.83 2.43 -7.78
CA ILE A 79 -9.82 3.89 -7.72
C ILE A 79 -11.11 4.49 -8.31
N ALA A 80 -11.79 3.75 -9.18
CA ALA A 80 -13.09 4.15 -9.76
C ALA A 80 -14.18 4.32 -8.69
N SER A 81 -14.05 3.65 -7.54
CA SER A 81 -15.00 3.79 -6.41
C SER A 81 -14.93 5.15 -5.72
N ASP A 82 -13.88 5.92 -5.97
CA ASP A 82 -13.68 7.27 -5.42
C ASP A 82 -14.50 8.36 -6.13
N ALA A 83 -15.34 7.95 -7.08
CA ALA A 83 -16.26 8.83 -7.82
C ALA A 83 -17.45 9.26 -6.94
N THR A 84 -17.19 9.98 -5.84
CA THR A 84 -18.23 10.64 -5.03
C THR A 84 -18.40 12.07 -5.51
N GLY A 85 -19.60 12.38 -6.06
CA GLY A 85 -19.94 13.71 -6.57
C GLY A 85 -19.62 13.93 -8.05
N ASP A 86 -19.84 15.14 -8.52
CA ASP A 86 -19.77 15.51 -9.94
C ASP A 86 -18.34 15.45 -10.51
N THR A 87 -17.33 15.48 -9.65
CA THR A 87 -15.92 15.42 -10.08
C THR A 87 -15.15 14.46 -9.16
N PRO A 88 -14.85 13.24 -9.62
CA PRO A 88 -14.05 12.28 -8.86
C PRO A 88 -12.70 12.87 -8.45
N ILE A 89 -12.18 12.56 -7.24
CA ILE A 89 -10.85 13.00 -6.81
C ILE A 89 -9.78 12.50 -7.80
N SER A 90 -9.97 11.30 -8.35
CA SER A 90 -9.10 10.73 -9.39
C SER A 90 -9.05 11.54 -10.69
N ALA A 91 -10.07 12.37 -10.98
CA ALA A 91 -10.09 13.29 -12.11
C ALA A 91 -9.47 14.67 -11.78
N GLN A 92 -9.21 14.95 -10.49
CA GLN A 92 -8.62 16.21 -10.04
C GLN A 92 -7.09 16.13 -10.08
N ARG A 93 -6.48 16.69 -11.11
CA ARG A 93 -5.03 16.66 -11.32
C ARG A 93 -4.21 17.20 -10.14
N GLY A 94 -4.72 18.18 -9.42
CA GLY A 94 -4.05 18.81 -8.27
C GLY A 94 -4.20 18.06 -6.93
N ALA A 95 -4.92 16.94 -6.88
CA ALA A 95 -5.23 16.27 -5.62
C ALA A 95 -4.02 15.58 -4.96
N HIS A 96 -3.04 15.08 -5.74
CA HIS A 96 -1.76 14.48 -5.27
C HIS A 96 -1.90 13.50 -4.09
N PHE A 97 -2.93 12.66 -4.08
CA PHE A 97 -3.25 11.76 -2.96
C PHE A 97 -2.77 10.32 -3.18
N LEU A 98 -2.27 9.99 -4.37
CA LEU A 98 -1.86 8.63 -4.72
C LEU A 98 -0.43 8.34 -4.31
N ASN A 99 -0.22 7.19 -3.69
CA ASN A 99 1.10 6.58 -3.50
C ASN A 99 1.27 5.44 -4.50
N LEU A 100 2.41 5.39 -5.18
CA LEU A 100 2.74 4.37 -6.15
C LEU A 100 3.71 3.37 -5.54
N ILE A 101 3.41 2.08 -5.68
CA ILE A 101 4.34 1.01 -5.37
C ILE A 101 4.60 0.23 -6.64
N ALA A 102 5.88 0.09 -7.01
CA ALA A 102 6.29 -0.57 -8.23
C ALA A 102 7.47 -1.50 -7.98
N ARG A 103 7.64 -2.49 -8.85
CA ARG A 103 8.84 -3.31 -8.89
C ARG A 103 9.75 -2.80 -10.00
N LEU A 104 10.99 -2.49 -9.66
CA LEU A 104 12.00 -2.13 -10.67
C LEU A 104 12.27 -3.32 -11.59
N LYS A 105 12.55 -3.03 -12.85
CA LYS A 105 13.02 -4.04 -13.79
C LYS A 105 14.38 -4.55 -13.34
N GLN A 106 14.70 -5.79 -13.70
CA GLN A 106 15.98 -6.40 -13.38
C GLN A 106 17.14 -5.54 -13.93
N GLY A 107 18.11 -5.24 -13.09
CA GLY A 107 19.28 -4.41 -13.45
C GLY A 107 19.05 -2.90 -13.36
N VAL A 108 17.86 -2.41 -13.03
CA VAL A 108 17.59 -0.98 -12.80
C VAL A 108 17.84 -0.64 -11.34
N THR A 109 18.63 0.41 -11.09
CA THR A 109 18.92 0.93 -9.74
C THR A 109 17.88 1.95 -9.29
N GLU A 110 17.83 2.22 -7.97
CA GLU A 110 16.97 3.29 -7.43
C GLU A 110 17.31 4.66 -8.03
N ASP A 111 18.60 4.97 -8.24
CA ASP A 111 19.05 6.24 -8.82
C ASP A 111 18.60 6.40 -10.28
N GLN A 112 18.64 5.31 -11.05
CA GLN A 112 18.13 5.32 -12.42
C GLN A 112 16.61 5.54 -12.44
N ALA A 113 15.88 4.85 -11.57
CA ALA A 113 14.44 5.04 -11.45
C ALA A 113 14.11 6.47 -10.99
N GLN A 114 14.84 7.02 -10.01
CA GLN A 114 14.68 8.42 -9.58
C GLN A 114 14.92 9.40 -10.73
N SER A 115 15.95 9.16 -11.55
CA SER A 115 16.24 10.02 -12.71
C SER A 115 15.09 9.98 -13.72
N ASP A 116 14.57 8.80 -14.04
CA ASP A 116 13.48 8.62 -14.99
C ASP A 116 12.19 9.31 -14.51
N VAL A 117 11.80 9.12 -13.25
CA VAL A 117 10.58 9.76 -12.72
C VAL A 117 10.74 11.27 -12.57
N SER A 118 11.97 11.76 -12.32
CA SER A 118 12.25 13.21 -12.29
C SER A 118 12.09 13.85 -13.65
N LEU A 119 12.47 13.16 -14.74
CA LEU A 119 12.20 13.61 -16.11
C LEU A 119 10.71 13.68 -16.41
N VAL A 120 9.94 12.69 -15.94
CA VAL A 120 8.47 12.70 -16.07
C VAL A 120 7.86 13.87 -15.28
N ALA A 121 8.29 14.08 -14.04
CA ALA A 121 7.84 15.18 -13.20
C ALA A 121 8.10 16.54 -13.87
N GLY A 122 9.30 16.75 -14.42
CA GLY A 122 9.65 17.98 -15.14
C GLY A 122 8.78 18.23 -16.39
N ARG A 123 8.44 17.18 -17.15
CA ARG A 123 7.51 17.29 -18.28
C ARG A 123 6.09 17.65 -17.83
N LEU A 124 5.62 17.05 -16.71
CA LEU A 124 4.33 17.36 -16.14
C LEU A 124 4.27 18.80 -15.61
N GLU A 125 5.35 19.30 -15.01
CA GLU A 125 5.44 20.69 -14.56
C GLU A 125 5.34 21.67 -15.74
N GLN A 126 6.02 21.39 -16.84
CA GLN A 126 5.93 22.20 -18.06
C GLN A 126 4.54 22.16 -18.70
N GLN A 127 3.89 21.00 -18.72
CA GLN A 127 2.59 20.82 -19.33
C GLN A 127 1.44 21.34 -18.46
N TYR A 128 1.59 21.29 -17.14
CA TYR A 128 0.54 21.61 -16.16
C TYR A 128 1.11 22.45 -14.99
N PRO A 129 1.59 23.69 -15.26
CA PRO A 129 2.26 24.49 -14.24
C PRO A 129 1.37 24.80 -13.03
N ASP A 130 0.07 25.03 -13.25
CA ASP A 130 -0.86 25.42 -12.18
C ASP A 130 -0.99 24.35 -11.08
N THR A 131 -0.76 23.08 -11.42
CA THR A 131 -0.97 21.95 -10.49
C THR A 131 0.32 21.22 -10.14
N ASN A 132 1.38 21.34 -10.94
CA ASN A 132 2.60 20.56 -10.82
C ASN A 132 3.86 21.38 -10.53
N THR A 133 3.77 22.72 -10.45
CA THR A 133 4.93 23.56 -10.10
C THR A 133 5.46 23.20 -8.72
N HIS A 134 6.77 22.95 -8.62
CA HIS A 134 7.48 22.52 -7.42
C HIS A 134 7.01 21.16 -6.85
N LYS A 135 6.36 20.32 -7.67
CA LYS A 135 5.99 18.95 -7.31
C LYS A 135 7.00 17.99 -7.91
N GLY A 136 7.80 17.37 -7.05
CA GLY A 136 8.72 16.29 -7.43
C GLY A 136 8.11 14.91 -7.18
N ILE A 137 8.69 13.88 -7.81
CA ILE A 137 8.42 12.48 -7.49
C ILE A 137 9.66 11.93 -6.80
N PHE A 138 9.48 11.33 -5.63
CA PHE A 138 10.56 10.72 -4.86
C PHE A 138 10.45 9.19 -4.91
N VAL A 139 11.56 8.53 -5.23
CA VAL A 139 11.67 7.06 -5.23
C VAL A 139 12.39 6.62 -3.96
N GLU A 140 11.76 5.76 -3.20
CA GLU A 140 12.32 5.17 -2.00
C GLU A 140 12.11 3.67 -1.99
N SER A 141 13.09 2.93 -1.50
CA SER A 141 12.94 1.49 -1.26
C SER A 141 11.80 1.23 -0.27
N ALA A 142 10.84 0.35 -0.64
CA ALA A 142 9.73 -0.02 0.22
C ALA A 142 10.22 -0.55 1.59
N LEU A 143 11.34 -1.27 1.62
CA LEU A 143 11.94 -1.73 2.88
C LEU A 143 12.42 -0.55 3.75
N ARG A 144 13.04 0.46 3.13
CA ARG A 144 13.51 1.66 3.85
C ARG A 144 12.35 2.46 4.39
N SER A 145 11.29 2.62 3.60
CA SER A 145 10.06 3.32 4.01
C SER A 145 9.38 2.65 5.22
N ILE A 146 9.39 1.31 5.26
CA ILE A 146 8.77 0.55 6.37
C ILE A 146 9.65 0.50 7.61
N VAL A 147 10.97 0.33 7.45
CA VAL A 147 11.91 0.05 8.56
C VAL A 147 12.70 1.31 8.97
N GLY A 148 12.68 2.36 8.16
CA GLY A 148 13.54 3.54 8.33
C GLY A 148 13.47 4.17 9.71
N ASP A 149 12.28 4.32 10.25
CA ASP A 149 12.03 4.98 11.55
C ASP A 149 12.38 4.09 12.75
N ILE A 150 12.42 2.78 12.57
CA ILE A 150 12.68 1.80 13.66
C ILE A 150 14.18 1.54 13.81
N ARG A 151 14.98 1.67 12.77
CA ARG A 151 16.41 1.37 12.75
C ARG A 151 17.21 2.13 13.83
N PRO A 152 17.07 3.45 14.01
CA PRO A 152 17.77 4.19 15.05
C PRO A 152 17.41 3.70 16.45
N ALA A 153 16.13 3.42 16.70
CA ALA A 153 15.66 2.92 17.99
C ALA A 153 16.25 1.54 18.33
N LEU A 154 16.32 0.64 17.35
CA LEU A 154 16.94 -0.67 17.51
C LEU A 154 18.45 -0.59 17.77
N LEU A 155 19.17 0.34 17.13
CA LEU A 155 20.61 0.55 17.37
C LEU A 155 20.87 1.11 18.77
N ILE A 156 20.03 2.02 19.26
CA ILE A 156 20.12 2.54 20.64
C ILE A 156 19.87 1.41 21.64
N LEU A 157 18.83 0.60 21.42
CA LEU A 157 18.53 -0.55 22.28
C LEU A 157 19.68 -1.56 22.31
N LEU A 158 20.24 -1.89 21.13
CA LEU A 158 21.39 -2.79 21.01
C LEU A 158 22.60 -2.25 21.79
N GLY A 159 22.89 -0.95 21.68
CA GLY A 159 23.95 -0.27 22.42
C GLY A 159 23.73 -0.34 23.94
N ALA A 160 22.51 -0.10 24.40
CA ALA A 160 22.17 -0.21 25.81
C ALA A 160 22.38 -1.63 26.35
N VAL A 161 21.92 -2.64 25.62
CA VAL A 161 22.14 -4.06 25.99
C VAL A 161 23.63 -4.42 26.05
N ALA A 162 24.41 -3.96 25.06
CA ALA A 162 25.85 -4.17 25.03
C ALA A 162 26.56 -3.54 26.25
N CYS A 163 26.17 -2.33 26.65
CA CYS A 163 26.69 -1.68 27.85
C CYS A 163 26.38 -2.46 29.12
N VAL A 164 25.15 -2.94 29.28
CA VAL A 164 24.76 -3.75 30.43
C VAL A 164 25.57 -5.05 30.50
N LEU A 165 25.78 -5.72 29.39
CA LEU A 165 26.60 -6.93 29.31
C LEU A 165 28.07 -6.65 29.69
N LEU A 166 28.63 -5.53 29.21
CA LEU A 166 30.01 -5.16 29.58
C LEU A 166 30.14 -4.88 31.07
N ILE A 167 29.17 -4.21 31.67
CA ILE A 167 29.15 -3.98 33.14
C ILE A 167 29.08 -5.34 33.91
N ALA A 168 28.22 -6.23 33.46
CA ALA A 168 28.08 -7.56 34.04
C ALA A 168 29.41 -8.36 33.95
N CYS A 169 30.04 -8.35 32.76
CA CYS A 169 31.33 -9.00 32.54
C CYS A 169 32.44 -8.40 33.44
N ALA A 170 32.51 -7.07 33.56
CA ALA A 170 33.48 -6.40 34.43
C ALA A 170 33.28 -6.76 35.90
N ASN A 171 32.03 -6.82 36.37
CA ASN A 171 31.72 -7.23 37.73
C ASN A 171 32.12 -8.68 38.00
N VAL A 172 31.87 -9.60 37.07
CA VAL A 172 32.32 -11.01 37.23
C VAL A 172 33.83 -11.10 37.22
N ALA A 173 34.52 -10.37 36.33
CA ALA A 173 35.99 -10.37 36.28
C ALA A 173 36.62 -9.82 37.55
N ASN A 174 35.98 -8.86 38.23
CA ASN A 174 36.47 -8.32 39.52
C ASN A 174 36.19 -9.23 40.71
N LEU A 175 35.32 -10.22 40.58
CA LEU A 175 34.99 -11.20 41.62
C LEU A 175 35.84 -12.49 41.58
N LEU A 176 36.55 -12.71 40.47
CA LEU A 176 37.51 -13.82 40.25
C LEU A 176 38.93 -13.40 40.61
#